data_4900181d805fed6ee71d1d37470b282b
#
_entry.id   4900181d805fed6ee71d1d37470b282b
#
_cell.length_a   1.000
_cell.length_b   1.000
_cell.length_c   1.000
_cell.angle_alpha   90.00
_cell.angle_beta   90.00
_cell.angle_gamma   90.00
#
_symmetry.space_group_name_H-M   'P 1'
#
loop_
_entity.id
_entity.type
_entity.pdbx_description
1 polymer ?
#
loop_
_entity_poly.entity_id
_entity_poly.type
_entity_poly.pdbx_seq_one_letter_code
_entity_poly.pdbx_strand_id
1 'polypeptide(L)'
;SFYGSWIDVKSLNKIDKKDLFKKTTEKGEFYFLKKLSKKINTFDLLQEQTPIILDKIQWQKSMKWGNFSLNWARPLKSILGIFDGKNLDFKFYHLKCSNITFVDKEFEEKKKIFKNFKSYKIFFQKLGIIIDQNLRKDFIEKRLKKISGRRNIIIESNNKLLEEVTDLVEQPNILLCKFDEKFLSIPKEILIITMQNHQRYFPTFDNKGNITNEFLVVANNKDLKGFIKSGNERVVEARLNDAQFFWKKNKSQNLVKQVSKLKTMNYFKGLGNYFDKIQRMRKLGGMISDELLISKEKVELSASICKVDLISDLVGEFPELQGILGGYFSEAQGFDKEICQAISEHYFPLGLETKTPKKPFSIALALSDKLDTLVGFFGINQKPTSSKDPYALRRLALGVIRLIVENNKEFKVKDLISYAISLYRDQELKLFNESLQKELTNFLLERLKYYMKEKQIRTDIIEASINSYGIDHINKIYKKAVILNNLINKEAGKDIISSYKRASNILDSELKDKQLELSNAADPAIFKNNFEKNLLKKINELRKYFANINKDENYSQSLINLANSKKAIFEFFDNVKVNDEDKDIKKNRLELLQMLCKTFDNYINFSSIEMN
;
A
#
# COMPACT_ATOMS: atom_id res chain seq x y z
N SER A 1 19.94 -8.99 33.64
CA SER A 1 18.67 -9.30 32.95
C SER A 1 18.69 -10.74 32.50
N PHE A 2 17.80 -11.55 33.13
CA PHE A 2 17.64 -12.96 32.79
C PHE A 2 16.59 -13.07 31.67
N TYR A 3 17.01 -13.43 30.44
CA TYR A 3 16.11 -13.92 29.41
C TYR A 3 16.12 -15.45 29.43
N GLY A 4 15.01 -16.05 29.86
CA GLY A 4 14.78 -17.48 29.74
C GLY A 4 14.41 -17.81 28.30
N SER A 5 15.32 -18.40 27.54
CA SER A 5 15.00 -19.02 26.25
C SER A 5 14.64 -20.49 26.47
N TRP A 6 13.60 -20.97 25.79
CA TRP A 6 13.24 -22.38 25.73
C TRP A 6 14.41 -23.16 25.12
N ILE A 7 14.90 -24.17 25.84
CA ILE A 7 15.96 -25.06 25.33
C ILE A 7 15.27 -26.20 24.59
N ASP A 8 15.61 -26.40 23.33
CA ASP A 8 15.12 -27.52 22.52
C ASP A 8 15.53 -28.84 23.20
N VAL A 9 14.58 -29.78 23.29
CA VAL A 9 14.74 -31.11 23.93
C VAL A 9 15.94 -31.88 23.37
N LYS A 10 16.35 -31.64 22.13
CA LYS A 10 17.55 -32.23 21.50
C LYS A 10 18.87 -31.73 22.10
N SER A 11 18.89 -30.60 22.79
CA SER A 11 20.09 -30.07 23.43
C SER A 11 20.26 -30.57 24.89
N LEU A 12 19.23 -31.15 25.48
CA LEU A 12 19.24 -31.66 26.86
C LEU A 12 20.16 -32.88 27.07
N ASN A 13 20.45 -33.64 26.03
CA ASN A 13 21.33 -34.83 26.09
C ASN A 13 22.83 -34.49 26.30
N LYS A 14 23.22 -33.22 26.37
CA LYS A 14 24.60 -32.75 26.59
C LYS A 14 24.77 -31.96 27.92
N ILE A 15 23.75 -31.91 28.76
CA ILE A 15 23.79 -31.15 30.02
C ILE A 15 24.06 -32.13 31.19
N ASP A 16 25.13 -31.88 31.93
CA ASP A 16 25.42 -32.64 33.16
C ASP A 16 24.39 -32.25 34.23
N LYS A 17 23.76 -33.23 34.86
CA LYS A 17 22.77 -33.02 35.93
C LYS A 17 23.31 -32.18 37.09
N LYS A 18 24.64 -32.11 37.26
CA LYS A 18 25.32 -31.32 38.30
C LYS A 18 25.22 -29.80 38.04
N ASP A 19 24.95 -29.39 36.82
CA ASP A 19 24.82 -27.98 36.45
C ASP A 19 23.41 -27.42 36.58
N LEU A 20 22.45 -28.27 36.97
CA LEU A 20 21.08 -27.90 37.17
C LEU A 20 20.79 -27.57 38.64
N PHE A 21 20.14 -26.44 38.89
CA PHE A 21 19.62 -26.09 40.19
C PHE A 21 18.13 -25.78 40.14
N LYS A 22 17.45 -26.12 41.21
CA LYS A 22 16.00 -25.96 41.33
C LYS A 22 15.68 -24.58 41.90
N LYS A 23 14.76 -23.84 41.29
CA LYS A 23 14.31 -22.56 41.80
C LYS A 23 12.79 -22.47 41.75
N THR A 24 12.20 -22.11 42.89
CA THR A 24 10.76 -21.85 42.98
C THR A 24 10.46 -20.42 42.52
N THR A 25 9.47 -20.28 41.64
CA THR A 25 8.95 -19.01 41.15
C THR A 25 7.47 -18.92 41.43
N GLU A 26 6.85 -17.76 41.26
CA GLU A 26 5.38 -17.60 41.43
C GLU A 26 4.55 -18.52 40.51
N LYS A 27 5.14 -19.07 39.45
CA LYS A 27 4.49 -20.01 38.51
C LYS A 27 4.83 -21.48 38.75
N GLY A 28 5.53 -21.80 39.83
CA GLY A 28 5.92 -23.17 40.21
C GLY A 28 7.43 -23.39 40.29
N GLU A 29 7.83 -24.65 40.48
CA GLU A 29 9.24 -25.05 40.57
C GLU A 29 9.82 -25.37 39.19
N PHE A 30 10.97 -24.75 38.88
CA PHE A 30 11.65 -24.93 37.59
C PHE A 30 13.14 -25.25 37.80
N TYR A 31 13.70 -26.05 36.88
CA TYR A 31 15.12 -26.32 36.83
C TYR A 31 15.81 -25.27 35.97
N PHE A 32 16.89 -24.68 36.51
CA PHE A 32 17.69 -23.70 35.84
C PHE A 32 19.10 -24.24 35.61
N LEU A 33 19.70 -23.92 34.46
CA LEU A 33 21.08 -24.24 34.13
C LEU A 33 21.97 -23.05 34.46
N LYS A 34 22.94 -23.24 35.31
CA LYS A 34 23.98 -22.23 35.57
C LYS A 34 25.06 -22.33 34.50
N LYS A 35 24.87 -21.61 33.41
CA LYS A 35 25.90 -21.48 32.38
C LYS A 35 26.91 -20.43 32.82
N LEU A 36 28.14 -20.88 33.17
CA LEU A 36 29.23 -19.95 33.41
C LEU A 36 29.52 -19.22 32.11
N SER A 37 29.33 -17.89 32.08
CA SER A 37 29.74 -17.08 30.97
C SER A 37 31.26 -17.15 30.82
N LYS A 38 31.77 -17.78 29.76
CA LYS A 38 33.15 -17.66 29.40
C LYS A 38 33.43 -16.17 29.15
N LYS A 39 34.48 -15.62 29.80
CA LYS A 39 34.99 -14.29 29.42
C LYS A 39 35.42 -14.39 27.96
N ILE A 40 34.68 -13.78 27.08
CA ILE A 40 35.00 -13.73 25.65
C ILE A 40 35.78 -12.44 25.45
N ASN A 41 36.97 -12.57 24.89
CA ASN A 41 37.75 -11.42 24.45
C ASN A 41 37.12 -10.88 23.17
N THR A 42 36.65 -9.65 23.20
CA THR A 42 35.99 -9.00 22.05
C THR A 42 36.90 -8.93 20.83
N PHE A 43 38.17 -8.72 21.00
CA PHE A 43 39.15 -8.66 19.91
C PHE A 43 39.26 -10.00 19.17
N ASP A 44 39.40 -11.11 19.91
CA ASP A 44 39.50 -12.45 19.35
C ASP A 44 38.20 -12.85 18.67
N LEU A 45 37.05 -12.52 19.29
CA LEU A 45 35.73 -12.76 18.71
C LEU A 45 35.53 -12.01 17.37
N LEU A 46 35.98 -10.76 17.30
CA LEU A 46 35.89 -9.98 16.06
C LEU A 46 36.76 -10.59 14.95
N GLN A 47 37.95 -11.08 15.25
CA GLN A 47 38.81 -11.74 14.26
C GLN A 47 38.17 -13.02 13.71
N GLU A 48 37.55 -13.80 14.58
CA GLU A 48 36.93 -15.06 14.22
C GLU A 48 35.59 -14.85 13.47
N GLN A 49 34.71 -13.98 13.97
CA GLN A 49 33.36 -13.88 13.48
C GLN A 49 33.21 -12.94 12.27
N THR A 50 34.07 -11.93 12.11
CA THR A 50 33.94 -10.97 10.99
C THR A 50 33.98 -11.65 9.62
N PRO A 51 34.94 -12.54 9.28
CA PRO A 51 34.92 -13.20 7.98
C PRO A 51 33.67 -14.07 7.76
N ILE A 52 33.15 -14.72 8.81
CA ILE A 52 31.94 -15.52 8.75
C ILE A 52 30.71 -14.64 8.47
N ILE A 53 30.64 -13.46 9.09
CA ILE A 53 29.55 -12.50 8.87
C ILE A 53 29.61 -11.95 7.44
N LEU A 54 30.80 -11.57 6.98
CA LEU A 54 31.00 -11.06 5.61
C LEU A 54 30.55 -12.10 4.57
N ASP A 55 30.85 -13.37 4.79
CA ASP A 55 30.47 -14.46 3.85
C ASP A 55 28.96 -14.71 3.81
N LYS A 56 28.21 -14.38 4.87
CA LYS A 56 26.76 -14.50 4.95
C LYS A 56 25.99 -13.34 4.30
N ILE A 57 26.66 -12.27 3.88
CA ILE A 57 26.00 -11.14 3.22
C ILE A 57 25.46 -11.58 1.87
N GLN A 58 24.13 -11.49 1.69
CA GLN A 58 23.45 -11.80 0.43
C GLN A 58 23.35 -10.56 -0.44
N TRP A 59 23.96 -10.60 -1.61
CA TRP A 59 23.88 -9.54 -2.61
C TRP A 59 22.81 -9.84 -3.65
N GLN A 60 21.91 -8.89 -3.92
CA GLN A 60 20.93 -9.05 -5.02
C GLN A 60 21.60 -9.20 -6.39
N LYS A 61 22.68 -8.45 -6.60
CA LYS A 61 23.57 -8.58 -7.76
C LYS A 61 25.00 -8.65 -7.27
N SER A 62 25.74 -9.61 -7.77
CA SER A 62 27.13 -9.82 -7.38
C SER A 62 27.95 -10.29 -8.58
N MET A 63 29.27 -10.17 -8.48
CA MET A 63 30.21 -10.56 -9.52
C MET A 63 31.45 -11.19 -8.94
N LYS A 64 32.12 -12.00 -9.74
CA LYS A 64 33.49 -12.44 -9.54
C LYS A 64 34.40 -11.62 -10.43
N TRP A 65 35.66 -11.48 -10.07
CA TRP A 65 36.66 -10.76 -10.88
C TRP A 65 38.03 -11.42 -10.80
N GLY A 66 38.81 -11.27 -11.86
CA GLY A 66 40.11 -11.91 -11.97
C GLY A 66 40.01 -13.43 -11.76
N ASN A 67 40.99 -13.98 -11.06
CA ASN A 67 41.05 -15.42 -10.70
C ASN A 67 40.56 -15.69 -9.27
N PHE A 68 39.83 -14.74 -8.65
CA PHE A 68 39.37 -14.84 -7.26
C PHE A 68 38.03 -15.56 -7.16
N SER A 69 37.85 -16.34 -6.09
CA SER A 69 36.62 -17.07 -5.81
C SER A 69 35.55 -16.21 -5.11
N LEU A 70 35.93 -15.05 -4.57
CA LEU A 70 35.00 -14.15 -3.88
C LEU A 70 33.91 -13.63 -4.82
N ASN A 71 32.66 -13.77 -4.38
CA ASN A 71 31.51 -13.22 -5.03
C ASN A 71 30.99 -12.01 -4.21
N TRP A 72 31.06 -10.80 -4.76
CA TRP A 72 30.75 -9.55 -4.07
C TRP A 72 30.01 -8.57 -4.98
N ALA A 73 29.34 -7.55 -4.40
CA ALA A 73 28.60 -6.57 -5.20
C ALA A 73 29.49 -5.79 -6.19
N ARG A 74 30.74 -5.50 -5.79
CA ARG A 74 31.78 -4.85 -6.61
C ARG A 74 33.13 -5.43 -6.23
N PRO A 75 34.19 -5.31 -7.06
CA PRO A 75 35.54 -5.76 -6.71
C PRO A 75 36.00 -5.15 -5.38
N LEU A 76 36.19 -6.00 -4.37
CA LEU A 76 36.67 -5.59 -3.07
C LEU A 76 38.19 -5.56 -3.08
N LYS A 77 38.80 -4.39 -2.80
CA LYS A 77 40.25 -4.17 -2.90
C LYS A 77 40.99 -4.35 -1.59
N SER A 78 40.37 -3.97 -0.46
CA SER A 78 41.01 -4.06 0.86
C SER A 78 39.96 -4.13 1.98
N ILE A 79 40.38 -4.61 3.13
CA ILE A 79 39.60 -4.58 4.36
C ILE A 79 40.44 -3.87 5.43
N LEU A 80 39.89 -2.77 5.99
CA LEU A 80 40.51 -2.07 7.12
C LEU A 80 39.75 -2.43 8.39
N GLY A 81 40.46 -3.03 9.36
CA GLY A 81 39.88 -3.43 10.64
C GLY A 81 40.81 -3.06 11.81
N ILE A 82 40.36 -2.13 12.65
CA ILE A 82 41.07 -1.69 13.85
C ILE A 82 40.08 -1.71 15.01
N PHE A 83 40.44 -2.37 16.09
CA PHE A 83 39.68 -2.38 17.32
C PHE A 83 40.61 -2.03 18.49
N ASP A 84 40.24 -1.03 19.28
CA ASP A 84 41.02 -0.52 20.43
C ASP A 84 42.49 -0.27 20.10
N GLY A 85 42.75 0.38 18.94
CA GLY A 85 44.09 0.71 18.47
C GLY A 85 44.91 -0.45 17.92
N LYS A 86 44.40 -1.68 17.93
CA LYS A 86 45.05 -2.89 17.42
C LYS A 86 44.44 -3.32 16.09
N ASN A 87 45.26 -3.81 15.17
CA ASN A 87 44.79 -4.34 13.90
C ASN A 87 44.17 -5.72 14.11
N LEU A 88 42.98 -5.92 13.53
CA LEU A 88 42.39 -7.23 13.42
C LEU A 88 43.18 -8.05 12.39
N ASP A 89 43.56 -9.28 12.73
CA ASP A 89 44.29 -10.19 11.83
C ASP A 89 43.40 -11.35 11.40
N PHE A 90 42.71 -11.17 10.27
CA PHE A 90 41.94 -12.23 9.61
C PHE A 90 42.08 -12.14 8.10
N LYS A 91 41.81 -13.26 7.43
CA LYS A 91 41.72 -13.33 5.99
C LYS A 91 40.27 -13.51 5.58
N PHE A 92 39.90 -12.86 4.48
CA PHE A 92 38.63 -13.05 3.82
C PHE A 92 38.90 -13.30 2.32
N TYR A 93 38.82 -14.54 1.91
CA TYR A 93 39.27 -15.02 0.58
C TYR A 93 40.73 -14.61 0.29
N HIS A 94 40.95 -13.80 -0.75
CA HIS A 94 42.29 -13.31 -1.14
C HIS A 94 42.72 -12.05 -0.37
N LEU A 95 41.84 -11.45 0.43
CA LEU A 95 42.13 -10.21 1.15
C LEU A 95 42.59 -10.49 2.58
N LYS A 96 43.63 -9.78 3.01
CA LYS A 96 44.04 -9.74 4.41
C LYS A 96 43.54 -8.43 5.03
N CYS A 97 42.89 -8.52 6.18
CA CYS A 97 42.54 -7.36 6.98
C CYS A 97 43.80 -6.64 7.48
N SER A 98 43.77 -5.31 7.44
CA SER A 98 44.92 -4.48 7.84
C SER A 98 44.43 -3.13 8.38
N ASN A 99 45.37 -2.25 8.68
CA ASN A 99 45.12 -0.86 9.04
C ASN A 99 45.30 0.11 7.85
N ILE A 100 45.28 -0.42 6.65
CA ILE A 100 45.55 0.32 5.41
C ILE A 100 44.27 0.45 4.60
N THR A 101 44.02 1.66 4.11
CA THR A 101 43.06 1.85 3.03
C THR A 101 43.73 2.55 1.84
N PHE A 102 43.04 2.51 0.69
CA PHE A 102 43.49 3.16 -0.53
C PHE A 102 42.66 4.41 -0.74
N VAL A 103 43.33 5.51 -1.02
CA VAL A 103 42.67 6.77 -1.38
C VAL A 103 42.95 7.02 -2.83
N ASP A 104 41.93 6.92 -3.64
CA ASP A 104 41.97 7.24 -5.07
C ASP A 104 41.90 8.75 -5.23
N LYS A 105 42.99 9.38 -5.67
CA LYS A 105 43.01 10.78 -6.09
C LYS A 105 43.54 10.83 -7.51
N GLU A 106 42.69 11.22 -8.44
CA GLU A 106 43.11 11.56 -9.80
C GLU A 106 44.00 10.49 -10.47
N PHE A 107 43.56 9.19 -10.34
CA PHE A 107 44.25 8.02 -10.91
C PHE A 107 45.50 7.49 -10.18
N GLU A 108 45.89 8.07 -9.05
CA GLU A 108 46.96 7.51 -8.20
C GLU A 108 46.39 6.91 -6.92
N GLU A 109 46.48 5.58 -6.81
CA GLU A 109 46.16 4.90 -5.54
C GLU A 109 47.23 5.20 -4.47
N LYS A 110 46.87 6.01 -3.47
CA LYS A 110 47.76 6.27 -2.33
C LYS A 110 47.35 5.45 -1.13
N LYS A 111 48.26 4.59 -0.64
CA LYS A 111 48.07 3.86 0.59
C LYS A 111 48.10 4.80 1.78
N LYS A 112 47.09 4.67 2.69
CA LYS A 112 47.05 5.43 3.95
C LYS A 112 46.84 4.51 5.12
N ILE A 113 47.71 4.68 6.12
CA ILE A 113 47.71 3.89 7.36
C ILE A 113 46.96 4.67 8.45
N PHE A 114 46.12 3.97 9.19
CA PHE A 114 45.39 4.55 10.33
C PHE A 114 45.70 3.80 11.63
N LYS A 115 45.66 4.52 12.75
CA LYS A 115 45.84 3.96 14.07
C LYS A 115 44.53 3.73 14.82
N ASN A 116 43.49 4.51 14.50
CA ASN A 116 42.20 4.45 15.15
C ASN A 116 41.13 5.18 14.30
N PHE A 117 39.85 5.03 14.69
CA PHE A 117 38.75 5.67 14.01
C PHE A 117 38.81 7.20 14.00
N LYS A 118 39.33 7.84 15.06
CA LYS A 118 39.45 9.30 15.12
C LYS A 118 40.38 9.83 14.03
N SER A 119 41.55 9.19 13.86
CA SER A 119 42.51 9.58 12.80
C SER A 119 41.93 9.34 11.38
N TYR A 120 41.19 8.25 11.21
CA TYR A 120 40.46 7.94 9.98
C TYR A 120 39.40 9.03 9.65
N LYS A 121 38.53 9.35 10.59
CA LYS A 121 37.50 10.37 10.45
C LYS A 121 38.07 11.74 10.11
N ILE A 122 39.05 12.21 10.84
CA ILE A 122 39.70 13.52 10.60
C ILE A 122 40.33 13.58 9.22
N PHE A 123 40.98 12.50 8.80
CA PHE A 123 41.64 12.46 7.49
C PHE A 123 40.61 12.60 6.36
N PHE A 124 39.53 11.84 6.38
CA PHE A 124 38.51 11.89 5.35
C PHE A 124 37.72 13.22 5.35
N GLN A 125 37.48 13.79 6.56
CA GLN A 125 36.87 15.12 6.64
C GLN A 125 37.73 16.21 5.96
N LYS A 126 39.06 16.15 6.09
CA LYS A 126 39.97 17.07 5.39
C LYS A 126 39.93 16.94 3.88
N LEU A 127 39.61 15.76 3.37
CA LEU A 127 39.37 15.52 1.94
C LEU A 127 37.98 15.94 1.47
N GLY A 128 37.09 16.35 2.39
CA GLY A 128 35.71 16.70 2.09
C GLY A 128 34.77 15.50 1.97
N ILE A 129 35.22 14.31 2.39
CA ILE A 129 34.41 13.09 2.45
C ILE A 129 33.58 13.10 3.74
N ILE A 130 32.29 12.85 3.62
CA ILE A 130 31.36 12.77 4.74
C ILE A 130 31.03 11.31 5.00
N ILE A 131 31.69 10.72 6.00
CA ILE A 131 31.57 9.29 6.31
C ILE A 131 30.16 8.94 6.81
N ASP A 132 29.60 9.77 7.71
CA ASP A 132 28.27 9.57 8.29
C ASP A 132 27.19 9.82 7.23
N GLN A 133 26.34 8.82 6.99
CA GLN A 133 25.29 8.85 6.00
C GLN A 133 24.24 9.94 6.28
N ASN A 134 23.83 10.10 7.54
CA ASN A 134 22.83 11.10 7.92
C ASN A 134 23.37 12.52 7.73
N LEU A 135 24.59 12.78 8.18
CA LEU A 135 25.25 14.07 7.96
C LEU A 135 25.45 14.37 6.47
N ARG A 136 25.72 13.35 5.66
CA ARG A 136 25.86 13.47 4.21
C ARG A 136 24.52 13.80 3.54
N LYS A 137 23.43 13.12 3.94
CA LYS A 137 22.07 13.42 3.50
C LYS A 137 21.66 14.86 3.82
N ASP A 138 21.87 15.28 5.08
CA ASP A 138 21.60 16.65 5.54
C ASP A 138 22.40 17.69 4.77
N PHE A 139 23.66 17.39 4.47
CA PHE A 139 24.52 18.28 3.68
C PHE A 139 23.97 18.47 2.27
N ILE A 140 23.62 17.37 1.58
CA ILE A 140 23.06 17.41 0.24
C ILE A 140 21.75 18.22 0.25
N GLU A 141 20.84 17.90 1.15
CA GLU A 141 19.54 18.58 1.26
C GLU A 141 19.67 20.08 1.51
N LYS A 142 20.53 20.50 2.44
CA LYS A 142 20.81 21.92 2.72
C LYS A 142 21.39 22.64 1.50
N ARG A 143 22.25 21.96 0.74
CA ARG A 143 22.83 22.53 -0.48
C ARG A 143 21.80 22.67 -1.60
N LEU A 144 20.95 21.66 -1.82
CA LEU A 144 19.84 21.72 -2.77
C LEU A 144 18.90 22.89 -2.42
N LYS A 145 18.46 23.02 -1.17
CA LYS A 145 17.63 24.12 -0.68
C LYS A 145 18.28 25.49 -0.89
N LYS A 146 19.59 25.59 -0.65
CA LYS A 146 20.33 26.85 -0.86
C LYS A 146 20.38 27.26 -2.34
N ILE A 147 20.54 26.30 -3.27
CA ILE A 147 20.54 26.58 -4.71
C ILE A 147 19.12 26.97 -5.15
N SER A 148 18.11 26.23 -4.72
CA SER A 148 16.69 26.53 -4.96
C SER A 148 16.35 27.97 -4.59
N GLY A 149 16.64 28.40 -3.36
CA GLY A 149 16.37 29.77 -2.90
C GLY A 149 17.14 30.86 -3.64
N ARG A 150 18.41 30.60 -4.04
CA ARG A 150 19.22 31.59 -4.77
C ARG A 150 18.79 31.79 -6.24
N ARG A 151 18.25 30.71 -6.84
CA ARG A 151 17.88 30.71 -8.26
C ARG A 151 16.38 30.89 -8.47
N ASN A 152 15.60 30.94 -7.40
CA ASN A 152 14.14 30.98 -7.46
C ASN A 152 13.54 29.82 -8.28
N ILE A 153 14.11 28.63 -8.09
CA ILE A 153 13.66 27.39 -8.71
C ILE A 153 13.12 26.45 -7.62
N ILE A 154 12.16 25.61 -7.98
CA ILE A 154 11.60 24.60 -7.09
C ILE A 154 12.22 23.24 -7.42
N ILE A 155 12.62 22.51 -6.38
CA ILE A 155 13.07 21.13 -6.46
C ILE A 155 12.02 20.30 -5.72
N GLU A 156 11.35 19.40 -6.41
CA GLU A 156 10.36 18.53 -5.77
C GLU A 156 11.02 17.61 -4.74
N SER A 157 10.38 17.46 -3.57
CA SER A 157 10.84 16.56 -2.53
C SER A 157 10.71 15.11 -3.00
N ASN A 158 11.85 14.44 -3.18
CA ASN A 158 11.93 13.03 -3.51
C ASN A 158 12.91 12.35 -2.53
N ASN A 159 12.39 11.91 -1.39
CA ASN A 159 13.19 11.27 -0.35
C ASN A 159 13.92 10.02 -0.84
N LYS A 160 13.28 9.22 -1.70
CA LYS A 160 13.89 8.02 -2.25
C LYS A 160 15.10 8.35 -3.12
N LEU A 161 14.96 9.34 -4.00
CA LEU A 161 16.08 9.81 -4.83
C LEU A 161 17.21 10.40 -3.97
N LEU A 162 16.86 11.19 -2.94
CA LEU A 162 17.83 11.77 -2.03
C LEU A 162 18.62 10.70 -1.25
N GLU A 163 17.96 9.66 -0.77
CA GLU A 163 18.60 8.52 -0.11
C GLU A 163 19.52 7.75 -1.06
N GLU A 164 19.02 7.42 -2.25
CA GLU A 164 19.80 6.73 -3.27
C GLU A 164 21.06 7.52 -3.67
N VAL A 165 20.93 8.81 -3.92
CA VAL A 165 22.08 9.69 -4.25
C VAL A 165 23.04 9.82 -3.07
N THR A 166 22.53 9.89 -1.83
CA THR A 166 23.36 9.94 -0.64
C THR A 166 24.27 8.72 -0.52
N ASP A 167 23.78 7.54 -0.94
CA ASP A 167 24.55 6.29 -0.89
C ASP A 167 25.52 6.14 -2.07
N LEU A 168 25.29 6.86 -3.17
CA LEU A 168 26.16 6.82 -4.34
C LEU A 168 27.40 7.70 -4.22
N VAL A 169 27.43 8.68 -3.30
CA VAL A 169 28.51 9.65 -3.18
C VAL A 169 29.13 9.65 -1.78
N GLU A 170 30.42 9.94 -1.68
CA GLU A 170 31.16 10.13 -0.43
C GLU A 170 31.57 11.59 -0.20
N GLN A 171 31.87 12.29 -1.31
CA GLN A 171 32.25 13.70 -1.35
C GLN A 171 31.23 14.49 -2.20
N PRO A 172 30.05 14.81 -1.65
CA PRO A 172 28.97 15.41 -2.44
C PRO A 172 29.31 16.81 -2.93
N ASN A 173 29.20 17.01 -4.24
CA ASN A 173 29.32 18.28 -4.92
C ASN A 173 28.10 18.50 -5.82
N ILE A 174 27.32 19.55 -5.55
CA ILE A 174 26.08 19.81 -6.27
C ILE A 174 26.38 20.75 -7.45
N LEU A 175 26.08 20.28 -8.65
CA LEU A 175 26.29 20.98 -9.90
C LEU A 175 24.94 21.37 -10.51
N LEU A 176 24.81 22.63 -10.94
CA LEU A 176 23.69 23.09 -11.74
C LEU A 176 24.04 22.90 -13.21
N CYS A 177 23.31 22.03 -13.86
CA CYS A 177 23.44 21.63 -15.26
C CYS A 177 22.25 22.14 -16.08
N LYS A 178 22.38 22.17 -17.40
CA LYS A 178 21.34 22.58 -18.34
C LYS A 178 21.27 21.65 -19.53
N PHE A 179 20.09 21.63 -20.15
CA PHE A 179 19.87 21.03 -21.46
C PHE A 179 19.24 22.05 -22.40
N ASP A 180 19.24 21.76 -23.70
CA ASP A 180 18.66 22.65 -24.72
C ASP A 180 17.14 22.81 -24.52
N GLU A 181 16.66 24.05 -24.55
CA GLU A 181 15.23 24.40 -24.35
C GLU A 181 14.31 23.73 -25.37
N LYS A 182 14.79 23.32 -26.54
CA LYS A 182 14.01 22.58 -27.54
C LYS A 182 13.36 21.33 -26.98
N PHE A 183 13.97 20.69 -25.94
CA PHE A 183 13.44 19.49 -25.30
C PHE A 183 12.25 19.76 -24.37
N LEU A 184 11.98 21.00 -23.99
CA LEU A 184 10.77 21.35 -23.25
C LEU A 184 9.48 21.11 -24.06
N SER A 185 9.60 20.86 -25.36
CA SER A 185 8.49 20.48 -26.26
C SER A 185 8.01 19.04 -26.11
N ILE A 186 8.74 18.18 -25.39
CA ILE A 186 8.30 16.81 -25.09
C ILE A 186 7.58 16.75 -23.74
N PRO A 187 6.74 15.74 -23.48
CA PRO A 187 6.04 15.59 -22.21
C PRO A 187 6.98 15.69 -21.02
N LYS A 188 6.59 16.47 -20.02
CA LYS A 188 7.41 16.71 -18.81
C LYS A 188 7.75 15.42 -18.05
N GLU A 189 6.87 14.44 -18.09
CA GLU A 189 7.06 13.15 -17.42
C GLU A 189 8.26 12.39 -18.02
N ILE A 190 8.49 12.51 -19.33
CA ILE A 190 9.68 11.94 -19.98
C ILE A 190 10.95 12.61 -19.45
N LEU A 191 10.94 13.95 -19.37
CA LEU A 191 12.07 14.72 -18.82
C LEU A 191 12.35 14.32 -17.37
N ILE A 192 11.31 14.23 -16.54
CA ILE A 192 11.42 13.85 -15.12
C ILE A 192 12.01 12.44 -14.98
N ILE A 193 11.46 11.44 -15.69
CA ILE A 193 11.94 10.07 -15.58
C ILE A 193 13.36 9.92 -16.11
N THR A 194 13.68 10.55 -17.23
CA THR A 194 15.04 10.56 -17.76
C THR A 194 16.03 11.07 -16.72
N MET A 195 15.71 12.16 -16.04
CA MET A 195 16.59 12.74 -15.03
C MET A 195 16.59 11.93 -13.72
N GLN A 196 15.42 11.63 -13.16
CA GLN A 196 15.34 10.99 -11.83
C GLN A 196 15.66 9.50 -11.86
N ASN A 197 15.03 8.74 -12.75
CA ASN A 197 15.11 7.27 -12.71
C ASN A 197 16.36 6.74 -13.44
N HIS A 198 16.73 7.37 -14.56
CA HIS A 198 17.84 6.88 -15.36
C HIS A 198 19.19 7.47 -14.92
N GLN A 199 19.22 8.75 -14.50
CA GLN A 199 20.47 9.47 -14.22
C GLN A 199 20.66 9.87 -12.74
N ARG A 200 19.64 9.74 -11.90
CA ARG A 200 19.68 10.15 -10.47
C ARG A 200 19.91 11.66 -10.30
N TYR A 201 19.34 12.46 -11.20
CA TYR A 201 19.39 13.91 -11.14
C TYR A 201 18.09 14.50 -10.60
N PHE A 202 18.15 15.73 -10.11
CA PHE A 202 17.00 16.46 -9.60
C PHE A 202 16.51 17.45 -10.65
N PRO A 203 15.35 17.24 -11.29
CA PRO A 203 14.74 18.22 -12.17
C PRO A 203 14.33 19.46 -11.38
N THR A 204 14.28 20.59 -12.06
CA THR A 204 13.87 21.85 -11.47
C THR A 204 12.62 22.41 -12.14
N PHE A 205 11.84 23.16 -11.36
CA PHE A 205 10.58 23.74 -11.79
C PHE A 205 10.57 25.24 -11.52
N ASP A 206 9.79 25.97 -12.29
CA ASP A 206 9.49 27.37 -12.02
C ASP A 206 8.43 27.52 -10.91
N ASN A 207 8.15 28.77 -10.52
CA ASN A 207 7.13 29.07 -9.48
C ASN A 207 5.69 28.74 -9.93
N LYS A 208 5.46 28.45 -11.21
CA LYS A 208 4.17 28.01 -11.76
C LYS A 208 4.06 26.49 -11.84
N GLY A 209 5.12 25.76 -11.47
CA GLY A 209 5.19 24.32 -11.52
C GLY A 209 5.52 23.75 -12.90
N ASN A 210 5.98 24.57 -13.85
CA ASN A 210 6.48 24.10 -15.14
C ASN A 210 7.93 23.62 -14.97
N ILE A 211 8.28 22.51 -15.64
CA ILE A 211 9.66 22.04 -15.68
C ILE A 211 10.55 23.03 -16.41
N THR A 212 11.74 23.29 -15.87
CA THR A 212 12.74 24.15 -16.51
C THR A 212 13.76 23.32 -17.28
N ASN A 213 14.62 23.96 -18.06
CA ASN A 213 15.74 23.30 -18.72
C ASN A 213 16.98 23.18 -17.84
N GLU A 214 16.85 23.42 -16.53
CA GLU A 214 17.91 23.25 -15.54
C GLU A 214 17.67 21.97 -14.72
N PHE A 215 18.75 21.35 -14.25
CA PHE A 215 18.71 20.21 -13.36
C PHE A 215 19.92 20.18 -12.44
N LEU A 216 19.82 19.47 -11.31
CA LEU A 216 20.90 19.36 -10.34
C LEU A 216 21.46 17.95 -10.29
N VAL A 217 22.77 17.90 -10.33
CA VAL A 217 23.56 16.67 -10.21
C VAL A 217 24.33 16.68 -8.91
N VAL A 218 24.30 15.57 -8.16
CA VAL A 218 25.19 15.38 -7.02
C VAL A 218 26.36 14.51 -7.47
N ALA A 219 27.46 15.16 -7.77
CA ALA A 219 28.70 14.50 -8.17
C ALA A 219 29.53 14.08 -6.95
N ASN A 220 30.34 13.04 -7.12
CA ASN A 220 31.23 12.54 -6.04
C ASN A 220 32.59 13.25 -5.97
N ASN A 221 32.84 14.27 -6.81
CA ASN A 221 34.08 15.01 -6.87
C ASN A 221 33.83 16.49 -7.15
N LYS A 222 34.82 17.35 -6.84
CA LYS A 222 34.80 18.76 -7.21
C LYS A 222 35.01 18.91 -8.72
N ASP A 223 34.21 19.72 -9.35
CA ASP A 223 34.29 20.02 -10.79
C ASP A 223 35.08 21.31 -11.02
N LEU A 224 36.38 21.25 -10.86
CA LEU A 224 37.26 22.45 -11.00
C LEU A 224 37.37 22.95 -12.43
N LYS A 225 37.22 22.08 -13.43
CA LYS A 225 37.37 22.39 -14.86
C LYS A 225 36.06 22.37 -15.63
N GLY A 226 34.93 22.11 -14.98
CA GLY A 226 33.63 22.02 -15.62
C GLY A 226 33.38 20.72 -16.43
N PHE A 227 34.30 19.78 -16.39
CA PHE A 227 34.18 18.53 -17.17
C PHE A 227 33.09 17.60 -16.69
N ILE A 228 32.88 17.54 -15.37
CA ILE A 228 31.82 16.71 -14.79
C ILE A 228 30.47 17.29 -15.19
N LYS A 229 30.28 18.61 -15.08
CA LYS A 229 29.08 19.31 -15.52
C LYS A 229 28.79 19.05 -16.99
N SER A 230 29.76 19.36 -17.87
CA SER A 230 29.61 19.16 -19.30
C SER A 230 29.36 17.72 -19.71
N GLY A 231 30.00 16.74 -19.02
CA GLY A 231 29.75 15.32 -19.23
C GLY A 231 28.30 14.92 -18.89
N ASN A 232 27.76 15.39 -17.77
CA ASN A 232 26.37 15.10 -17.36
C ASN A 232 25.35 15.79 -18.28
N GLU A 233 25.60 17.03 -18.73
CA GLU A 233 24.77 17.74 -19.70
C GLU A 233 24.69 16.95 -21.02
N ARG A 234 25.83 16.46 -21.52
CA ARG A 234 25.91 15.65 -22.75
C ARG A 234 25.14 14.33 -22.63
N VAL A 235 25.22 13.65 -21.49
CA VAL A 235 24.48 12.39 -21.26
C VAL A 235 22.97 12.62 -21.28
N VAL A 236 22.50 13.68 -20.62
CA VAL A 236 21.07 14.04 -20.64
C VAL A 236 20.65 14.41 -22.06
N GLU A 237 21.42 15.22 -22.75
CA GLU A 237 21.10 15.66 -24.11
C GLU A 237 20.99 14.48 -25.08
N ALA A 238 21.89 13.50 -25.03
CA ALA A 238 21.81 12.29 -25.84
C ALA A 238 20.50 11.53 -25.58
N ARG A 239 20.13 11.32 -24.32
CA ARG A 239 18.89 10.64 -23.94
C ARG A 239 17.64 11.42 -24.36
N LEU A 240 17.67 12.74 -24.24
CA LEU A 240 16.53 13.58 -24.64
C LEU A 240 16.40 13.67 -26.17
N ASN A 241 17.47 13.56 -26.94
CA ASN A 241 17.41 13.47 -28.40
C ASN A 241 16.69 12.17 -28.82
N ASP A 242 17.04 11.03 -28.22
CA ASP A 242 16.37 9.75 -28.49
C ASP A 242 14.87 9.84 -28.12
N ALA A 243 14.56 10.37 -26.93
CA ALA A 243 13.18 10.55 -26.49
C ALA A 243 12.38 11.48 -27.42
N GLN A 244 12.98 12.59 -27.87
CA GLN A 244 12.33 13.52 -28.81
C GLN A 244 12.09 12.88 -30.18
N PHE A 245 13.02 12.06 -30.66
CA PHE A 245 12.84 11.32 -31.91
C PHE A 245 11.65 10.37 -31.82
N PHE A 246 11.60 9.52 -30.78
CA PHE A 246 10.48 8.61 -30.57
C PHE A 246 9.17 9.35 -30.31
N TRP A 247 9.20 10.46 -29.59
CA TRP A 247 8.02 11.31 -29.37
C TRP A 247 7.43 11.80 -30.70
N LYS A 248 8.25 12.39 -31.56
CA LYS A 248 7.81 12.88 -32.89
C LYS A 248 7.27 11.74 -33.75
N LYS A 249 7.92 10.59 -33.78
CA LYS A 249 7.50 9.40 -34.53
C LYS A 249 6.18 8.84 -34.02
N ASN A 250 6.04 8.63 -32.71
CA ASN A 250 4.89 7.94 -32.15
C ASN A 250 3.62 8.82 -32.11
N LYS A 251 3.73 10.12 -31.78
CA LYS A 251 2.56 11.01 -31.74
C LYS A 251 1.86 11.19 -33.09
N SER A 252 2.56 11.00 -34.21
CA SER A 252 1.99 11.09 -35.56
C SER A 252 1.27 9.80 -36.01
N GLN A 253 1.41 8.70 -35.27
CA GLN A 253 0.77 7.42 -35.60
C GLN A 253 -0.69 7.42 -35.17
N ASN A 254 -1.59 7.15 -36.12
CA ASN A 254 -3.03 7.11 -35.85
C ASN A 254 -3.38 5.99 -34.85
N LEU A 255 -3.82 6.36 -33.64
CA LEU A 255 -4.10 5.41 -32.56
C LEU A 255 -5.18 4.39 -32.94
N VAL A 256 -6.26 4.83 -33.58
CA VAL A 256 -7.37 3.93 -33.96
C VAL A 256 -6.90 2.85 -34.94
N LYS A 257 -6.08 3.24 -35.93
CA LYS A 257 -5.51 2.27 -36.90
C LYS A 257 -4.54 1.30 -36.27
N GLN A 258 -3.87 1.69 -35.17
CA GLN A 258 -2.92 0.83 -34.46
C GLN A 258 -3.58 -0.23 -33.57
N VAL A 259 -4.87 -0.07 -33.23
CA VAL A 259 -5.62 -1.02 -32.39
C VAL A 259 -5.46 -2.47 -32.86
N SER A 260 -5.49 -2.70 -34.19
CA SER A 260 -5.36 -4.04 -34.77
C SER A 260 -4.02 -4.72 -34.44
N LYS A 261 -2.95 -3.95 -34.20
CA LYS A 261 -1.63 -4.51 -33.83
C LYS A 261 -1.61 -5.12 -32.43
N LEU A 262 -2.53 -4.76 -31.55
CA LEU A 262 -2.67 -5.37 -30.23
C LEU A 262 -3.01 -6.87 -30.31
N LYS A 263 -3.48 -7.37 -31.45
CA LYS A 263 -3.71 -8.81 -31.71
C LYS A 263 -2.42 -9.63 -31.67
N THR A 264 -1.29 -9.04 -32.03
CA THR A 264 0.01 -9.71 -32.00
C THR A 264 0.71 -9.63 -30.65
N MET A 265 0.16 -8.88 -29.71
CA MET A 265 0.74 -8.65 -28.40
C MET A 265 0.02 -9.49 -27.34
N ASN A 266 0.66 -10.57 -26.89
CA ASN A 266 0.09 -11.43 -25.86
C ASN A 266 -0.11 -10.66 -24.56
N TYR A 267 -1.31 -10.78 -23.97
CA TYR A 267 -1.57 -10.22 -22.64
C TYR A 267 -1.04 -11.16 -21.56
N PHE A 268 -1.59 -12.37 -21.51
CA PHE A 268 -1.09 -13.43 -20.61
C PHE A 268 -1.53 -14.80 -21.12
N LYS A 269 -0.76 -15.84 -20.82
CA LYS A 269 -1.11 -17.23 -21.19
C LYS A 269 -2.47 -17.62 -20.59
N GLY A 270 -3.44 -17.91 -21.44
CA GLY A 270 -4.81 -18.27 -21.05
C GLY A 270 -5.76 -17.08 -20.90
N LEU A 271 -5.31 -15.84 -21.09
CA LEU A 271 -6.14 -14.62 -21.03
C LEU A 271 -6.23 -13.86 -22.35
N GLY A 272 -5.72 -14.46 -23.45
CA GLY A 272 -5.71 -13.87 -24.78
C GLY A 272 -4.61 -12.83 -24.99
N ASN A 273 -4.83 -11.94 -25.96
CA ASN A 273 -3.95 -10.84 -26.30
C ASN A 273 -4.51 -9.48 -25.81
N TYR A 274 -3.76 -8.40 -26.03
CA TYR A 274 -4.22 -7.06 -25.60
C TYR A 274 -5.43 -6.56 -26.37
N PHE A 275 -5.66 -7.01 -27.60
CA PHE A 275 -6.89 -6.71 -28.33
C PHE A 275 -8.11 -7.35 -27.65
N ASP A 276 -8.00 -8.61 -27.23
CA ASP A 276 -9.08 -9.29 -26.50
C ASP A 276 -9.38 -8.56 -25.19
N LYS A 277 -8.33 -8.14 -24.47
CA LYS A 277 -8.47 -7.36 -23.24
C LYS A 277 -9.22 -6.05 -23.46
N ILE A 278 -8.85 -5.24 -24.44
CA ILE A 278 -9.55 -3.97 -24.69
C ILE A 278 -11.01 -4.18 -25.12
N GLN A 279 -11.33 -5.27 -25.82
CA GLN A 279 -12.74 -5.57 -26.15
C GLN A 279 -13.57 -5.87 -24.89
N ARG A 280 -13.00 -6.60 -23.91
CA ARG A 280 -13.66 -6.82 -22.61
C ARG A 280 -13.77 -5.52 -21.82
N MET A 281 -12.68 -4.74 -21.74
CA MET A 281 -12.67 -3.44 -21.07
C MET A 281 -13.70 -2.47 -21.66
N ARG A 282 -13.87 -2.47 -23.00
CA ARG A 282 -14.87 -1.66 -23.70
C ARG A 282 -16.28 -1.97 -23.23
N LYS A 283 -16.65 -3.26 -23.27
CA LYS A 283 -17.99 -3.71 -22.84
C LYS A 283 -18.23 -3.44 -21.34
N LEU A 284 -17.24 -3.76 -20.51
CA LEU A 284 -17.33 -3.54 -19.05
C LEU A 284 -17.38 -2.05 -18.71
N GLY A 285 -16.57 -1.22 -19.38
CA GLY A 285 -16.60 0.23 -19.25
C GLY A 285 -17.95 0.82 -19.66
N GLY A 286 -18.58 0.28 -20.72
CA GLY A 286 -19.93 0.65 -21.13
C GLY A 286 -20.98 0.38 -20.04
N MET A 287 -20.92 -0.78 -19.36
CA MET A 287 -21.79 -1.06 -18.21
C MET A 287 -21.55 -0.08 -17.05
N ILE A 288 -20.28 0.21 -16.75
CA ILE A 288 -19.93 1.18 -15.69
C ILE A 288 -20.37 2.60 -16.04
N SER A 289 -20.35 2.97 -17.32
CA SER A 289 -20.79 4.29 -17.77
C SER A 289 -22.28 4.54 -17.51
N ASP A 290 -23.11 3.50 -17.62
CA ASP A 290 -24.54 3.57 -17.32
C ASP A 290 -24.76 3.89 -15.83
N GLU A 291 -24.01 3.28 -14.92
CA GLU A 291 -24.06 3.56 -13.47
C GLU A 291 -23.55 4.97 -13.12
N LEU A 292 -22.60 5.50 -13.89
CA LEU A 292 -22.02 6.84 -13.69
C LEU A 292 -22.79 7.95 -14.41
N LEU A 293 -23.78 7.62 -15.25
CA LEU A 293 -24.57 8.54 -16.08
C LEU A 293 -23.71 9.41 -17.00
N ILE A 294 -22.76 8.76 -17.71
CA ILE A 294 -21.84 9.41 -18.67
C ILE A 294 -21.95 8.77 -20.05
N SER A 295 -21.40 9.45 -21.09
CA SER A 295 -21.42 8.91 -22.46
C SER A 295 -20.68 7.58 -22.57
N LYS A 296 -21.42 6.54 -22.92
CA LYS A 296 -20.95 5.18 -23.19
C LYS A 296 -19.96 5.14 -24.35
N GLU A 297 -20.25 5.87 -25.42
CA GLU A 297 -19.43 5.94 -26.64
C GLU A 297 -18.03 6.45 -26.33
N LYS A 298 -17.93 7.50 -25.47
CA LYS A 298 -16.64 8.06 -25.07
C LYS A 298 -15.85 7.08 -24.19
N VAL A 299 -16.51 6.36 -23.27
CA VAL A 299 -15.86 5.34 -22.44
C VAL A 299 -15.38 4.18 -23.31
N GLU A 300 -16.22 3.70 -24.22
CA GLU A 300 -15.88 2.61 -25.14
C GLU A 300 -14.72 2.99 -26.08
N LEU A 301 -14.69 4.22 -26.58
CA LEU A 301 -13.60 4.73 -27.39
C LEU A 301 -12.30 4.79 -26.57
N SER A 302 -12.36 5.35 -25.35
CA SER A 302 -11.20 5.39 -24.44
C SER A 302 -10.63 3.99 -24.18
N ALA A 303 -11.51 3.01 -23.88
CA ALA A 303 -11.11 1.62 -23.65
C ALA A 303 -10.48 0.97 -24.88
N SER A 304 -10.98 1.31 -26.08
CA SER A 304 -10.45 0.75 -27.34
C SER A 304 -9.01 1.17 -27.64
N ILE A 305 -8.60 2.36 -27.22
CA ILE A 305 -7.29 2.92 -27.57
C ILE A 305 -6.32 3.03 -26.38
N CYS A 306 -6.77 2.83 -25.15
CA CYS A 306 -5.96 3.07 -23.94
C CYS A 306 -4.70 2.19 -23.80
N LYS A 307 -4.61 1.08 -24.54
CA LYS A 307 -3.46 0.16 -24.53
C LYS A 307 -2.59 0.27 -25.79
N VAL A 308 -2.95 1.18 -26.71
CA VAL A 308 -2.22 1.32 -27.99
C VAL A 308 -0.81 1.90 -27.77
N ASP A 309 -0.61 2.67 -26.74
CA ASP A 309 0.70 3.22 -26.38
C ASP A 309 1.75 2.13 -26.05
N LEU A 310 1.31 0.93 -25.64
CA LEU A 310 2.20 -0.21 -25.38
C LEU A 310 2.98 -0.67 -26.63
N ILE A 311 2.49 -0.34 -27.85
CA ILE A 311 3.14 -0.68 -29.11
C ILE A 311 4.21 0.36 -29.48
N SER A 312 4.20 1.52 -28.81
CA SER A 312 5.11 2.61 -29.13
C SER A 312 6.54 2.33 -28.69
N ASP A 313 7.52 2.77 -29.51
CA ASP A 313 8.92 2.71 -29.13
C ASP A 313 9.18 3.48 -27.83
N LEU A 314 8.42 4.57 -27.62
CA LEU A 314 8.57 5.41 -26.45
C LEU A 314 8.16 4.72 -25.15
N VAL A 315 7.07 3.93 -25.14
CA VAL A 315 6.72 3.10 -23.97
C VAL A 315 7.70 1.92 -23.82
N GLY A 316 8.27 1.44 -24.92
CA GLY A 316 9.36 0.47 -24.86
C GLY A 316 10.58 0.99 -24.10
N GLU A 317 10.96 2.26 -24.29
CA GLU A 317 12.08 2.91 -23.56
C GLU A 317 11.67 3.39 -22.16
N PHE A 318 10.41 3.82 -21.97
CA PHE A 318 9.87 4.36 -20.72
C PHE A 318 8.60 3.59 -20.28
N PRO A 319 8.72 2.33 -19.82
CA PRO A 319 7.57 1.50 -19.45
C PRO A 319 6.73 2.09 -18.31
N GLU A 320 7.34 2.92 -17.45
CA GLU A 320 6.67 3.59 -16.34
C GLU A 320 5.64 4.63 -16.80
N LEU A 321 5.75 5.09 -18.07
CA LEU A 321 4.87 6.09 -18.66
C LEU A 321 3.71 5.50 -19.48
N GLN A 322 3.53 4.19 -19.45
CA GLN A 322 2.35 3.56 -20.07
C GLN A 322 1.05 4.19 -19.54
N GLY A 323 0.11 4.44 -20.39
CA GLY A 323 -1.12 5.18 -20.10
C GLY A 323 -0.92 6.69 -20.19
N ILE A 324 0.06 7.26 -19.48
CA ILE A 324 0.36 8.70 -19.54
C ILE A 324 0.71 9.10 -20.97
N LEU A 325 1.58 8.37 -21.63
CA LEU A 325 1.93 8.61 -23.04
C LEU A 325 0.75 8.39 -23.97
N GLY A 326 -0.10 7.40 -23.70
CA GLY A 326 -1.35 7.19 -24.42
C GLY A 326 -2.27 8.41 -24.37
N GLY A 327 -2.37 9.07 -23.21
CA GLY A 327 -3.08 10.33 -23.06
C GLY A 327 -2.50 11.45 -23.91
N TYR A 328 -1.19 11.65 -23.91
CA TYR A 328 -0.51 12.65 -24.75
C TYR A 328 -0.66 12.36 -26.24
N PHE A 329 -0.57 11.09 -26.66
CA PHE A 329 -0.81 10.73 -28.06
C PHE A 329 -2.26 11.02 -28.49
N SER A 330 -3.23 10.76 -27.61
CA SER A 330 -4.63 11.08 -27.84
C SER A 330 -4.86 12.58 -27.97
N GLU A 331 -4.26 13.38 -27.07
CA GLU A 331 -4.34 14.84 -27.11
C GLU A 331 -3.76 15.40 -28.42
N ALA A 332 -2.59 14.88 -28.84
CA ALA A 332 -1.94 15.28 -30.08
C ALA A 332 -2.77 14.97 -31.34
N GLN A 333 -3.72 14.03 -31.25
CA GLN A 333 -4.65 13.66 -32.34
C GLN A 333 -6.02 14.32 -32.21
N GLY A 334 -6.21 15.23 -31.25
CA GLY A 334 -7.42 16.02 -31.11
C GLY A 334 -8.60 15.29 -30.46
N PHE A 335 -8.37 14.21 -29.70
CA PHE A 335 -9.43 13.58 -28.91
C PHE A 335 -9.90 14.49 -27.79
N ASP A 336 -11.15 14.31 -27.36
CA ASP A 336 -11.73 15.05 -26.23
C ASP A 336 -10.85 14.94 -24.98
N LYS A 337 -10.72 16.03 -24.23
CA LYS A 337 -9.92 16.10 -22.99
C LYS A 337 -10.28 15.00 -21.98
N GLU A 338 -11.56 14.65 -21.89
CA GLU A 338 -12.04 13.59 -21.00
C GLU A 338 -11.51 12.22 -21.41
N ILE A 339 -11.43 11.94 -22.71
CA ILE A 339 -10.84 10.72 -23.27
C ILE A 339 -9.35 10.68 -22.99
N CYS A 340 -8.63 11.77 -23.29
CA CYS A 340 -7.19 11.85 -23.05
C CYS A 340 -6.84 11.66 -21.57
N GLN A 341 -7.60 12.30 -20.69
CA GLN A 341 -7.41 12.17 -19.24
C GLN A 341 -7.72 10.74 -18.75
N ALA A 342 -8.82 10.14 -19.23
CA ALA A 342 -9.16 8.77 -18.86
C ALA A 342 -8.06 7.78 -19.27
N ILE A 343 -7.51 7.94 -20.48
CA ILE A 343 -6.39 7.13 -20.95
C ILE A 343 -5.14 7.33 -20.09
N SER A 344 -4.80 8.57 -19.74
CA SER A 344 -3.66 8.86 -18.86
C SER A 344 -3.79 8.24 -17.47
N GLU A 345 -5.01 8.17 -16.94
CA GLU A 345 -5.26 7.84 -15.55
C GLU A 345 -5.71 6.39 -15.31
N HIS A 346 -5.95 5.58 -16.35
CA HIS A 346 -6.61 4.28 -16.20
C HIS A 346 -5.83 3.26 -15.37
N TYR A 347 -4.51 3.40 -15.26
CA TYR A 347 -3.72 2.57 -14.36
C TYR A 347 -3.80 3.01 -12.89
N PHE A 348 -4.16 4.26 -12.63
CA PHE A 348 -4.25 4.78 -11.26
C PHE A 348 -5.51 4.28 -10.51
N PRO A 349 -5.45 4.22 -9.16
CA PRO A 349 -4.26 4.40 -8.33
C PRO A 349 -3.34 3.17 -8.40
N LEU A 350 -2.02 3.41 -8.33
CA LEU A 350 -0.99 2.37 -8.37
C LEU A 350 -0.63 1.80 -6.98
N GLY A 351 -1.13 2.40 -5.92
CA GLY A 351 -0.88 2.01 -4.52
C GLY A 351 -1.51 3.02 -3.58
N LEU A 352 -1.18 2.99 -2.29
CA LEU A 352 -1.75 3.91 -1.27
C LEU A 352 -1.33 5.37 -1.50
N GLU A 353 -0.08 5.59 -1.92
CA GLU A 353 0.52 6.92 -2.06
C GLU A 353 0.07 7.67 -3.33
N THR A 354 -0.41 6.96 -4.35
CA THR A 354 -0.79 7.59 -5.61
C THR A 354 -2.18 8.20 -5.56
N LYS A 355 -2.39 9.30 -6.25
CA LYS A 355 -3.71 9.96 -6.35
C LYS A 355 -4.72 9.06 -7.06
N THR A 356 -5.95 9.09 -6.58
CA THR A 356 -7.07 8.38 -7.20
C THR A 356 -7.76 9.28 -8.25
N PRO A 357 -8.01 8.78 -9.45
CA PRO A 357 -8.80 9.49 -10.46
C PRO A 357 -10.13 10.02 -9.91
N LYS A 358 -10.48 11.24 -10.28
CA LYS A 358 -11.70 11.91 -9.79
C LYS A 358 -12.77 12.11 -10.88
N LYS A 359 -12.35 12.11 -12.13
CA LYS A 359 -13.28 12.32 -13.25
C LYS A 359 -14.02 11.02 -13.60
N PRO A 360 -15.32 11.09 -13.89
CA PRO A 360 -16.13 9.89 -14.13
C PRO A 360 -15.61 8.98 -15.25
N PHE A 361 -15.11 9.54 -16.36
CA PHE A 361 -14.51 8.77 -17.45
C PHE A 361 -13.24 8.03 -17.00
N SER A 362 -12.38 8.67 -16.23
CA SER A 362 -11.17 8.05 -15.66
C SER A 362 -11.53 6.94 -14.66
N ILE A 363 -12.58 7.14 -13.84
CA ILE A 363 -13.08 6.12 -12.91
C ILE A 363 -13.59 4.90 -13.68
N ALA A 364 -14.41 5.11 -14.72
CA ALA A 364 -14.98 4.03 -15.52
C ALA A 364 -13.88 3.17 -16.17
N LEU A 365 -12.91 3.83 -16.80
CA LEU A 365 -11.84 3.13 -17.52
C LEU A 365 -10.89 2.42 -16.52
N ALA A 366 -10.56 3.05 -15.40
CA ALA A 366 -9.70 2.45 -14.38
C ALA A 366 -10.36 1.24 -13.69
N LEU A 367 -11.67 1.30 -13.41
CA LEU A 367 -12.41 0.17 -12.86
C LEU A 367 -12.49 -0.98 -13.87
N SER A 368 -12.77 -0.70 -15.15
CA SER A 368 -12.85 -1.75 -16.18
C SER A 368 -11.51 -2.48 -16.35
N ASP A 369 -10.38 -1.78 -16.36
CA ASP A 369 -9.04 -2.40 -16.46
C ASP A 369 -8.71 -3.27 -15.25
N LYS A 370 -8.99 -2.76 -14.03
CA LYS A 370 -8.69 -3.48 -12.80
C LYS A 370 -9.59 -4.70 -12.60
N LEU A 371 -10.89 -4.58 -12.88
CA LEU A 371 -11.83 -5.70 -12.74
C LEU A 371 -11.57 -6.77 -13.79
N ASP A 372 -11.33 -6.40 -15.07
CA ASP A 372 -10.93 -7.34 -16.10
C ASP A 372 -9.68 -8.13 -15.68
N THR A 373 -8.65 -7.45 -15.22
CA THR A 373 -7.41 -8.08 -14.78
C THR A 373 -7.65 -9.04 -13.60
N LEU A 374 -8.37 -8.60 -12.57
CA LEU A 374 -8.66 -9.43 -11.40
C LEU A 374 -9.44 -10.69 -11.76
N VAL A 375 -10.49 -10.54 -12.57
CA VAL A 375 -11.31 -11.68 -13.04
C VAL A 375 -10.46 -12.66 -13.83
N GLY A 376 -9.64 -12.16 -14.75
CA GLY A 376 -8.78 -13.02 -15.58
C GLY A 376 -7.79 -13.84 -14.74
N PHE A 377 -7.00 -13.19 -13.90
CA PHE A 377 -5.97 -13.90 -13.11
C PHE A 377 -6.57 -14.85 -12.07
N PHE A 378 -7.65 -14.46 -11.40
CA PHE A 378 -8.38 -15.38 -10.50
C PHE A 378 -9.00 -16.55 -11.28
N GLY A 379 -9.50 -16.29 -12.49
CA GLY A 379 -10.12 -17.30 -13.37
C GLY A 379 -9.14 -18.38 -13.81
N ILE A 380 -7.87 -18.05 -14.03
CA ILE A 380 -6.82 -19.01 -14.37
C ILE A 380 -6.03 -19.50 -13.14
N ASN A 381 -6.58 -19.32 -11.92
CA ASN A 381 -5.99 -19.71 -10.64
C ASN A 381 -4.62 -19.09 -10.31
N GLN A 382 -4.28 -17.94 -10.91
CA GLN A 382 -3.08 -17.16 -10.58
C GLN A 382 -3.38 -16.17 -9.44
N LYS A 383 -3.64 -16.70 -8.24
CA LYS A 383 -4.00 -15.93 -7.04
C LYS A 383 -2.77 -15.54 -6.23
N PRO A 384 -2.79 -14.38 -5.53
CA PRO A 384 -1.71 -14.04 -4.61
C PRO A 384 -1.70 -14.99 -3.40
N THR A 385 -0.52 -15.42 -2.99
CA THR A 385 -0.29 -16.20 -1.77
C THR A 385 0.10 -15.27 -0.61
N SER A 386 0.16 -15.76 0.64
CA SER A 386 0.54 -14.95 1.81
C SER A 386 1.81 -14.12 1.58
N SER A 387 2.82 -14.69 0.92
CA SER A 387 4.16 -14.09 0.72
C SER A 387 4.43 -13.57 -0.70
N LYS A 388 3.62 -13.96 -1.72
CA LYS A 388 3.91 -13.63 -3.13
C LYS A 388 2.68 -13.04 -3.82
N ASP A 389 2.90 -11.96 -4.56
CA ASP A 389 1.92 -11.31 -5.44
C ASP A 389 2.60 -10.79 -6.71
N PRO A 390 3.03 -11.69 -7.62
CA PRO A 390 3.82 -11.32 -8.78
C PRO A 390 3.07 -10.43 -9.77
N TYR A 391 1.74 -10.48 -9.75
CA TYR A 391 0.87 -9.71 -10.65
C TYR A 391 0.24 -8.48 -9.97
N ALA A 392 0.65 -8.17 -8.76
CA ALA A 392 0.16 -7.02 -7.99
C ALA A 392 -1.38 -6.98 -7.81
N LEU A 393 -2.03 -8.14 -7.73
CA LEU A 393 -3.49 -8.25 -7.62
C LEU A 393 -4.03 -7.60 -6.35
N ARG A 394 -3.26 -7.60 -5.26
CA ARG A 394 -3.63 -6.86 -4.03
C ARG A 394 -3.70 -5.36 -4.26
N ARG A 395 -2.76 -4.81 -5.04
CA ARG A 395 -2.76 -3.39 -5.39
C ARG A 395 -3.93 -3.05 -6.33
N LEU A 396 -4.24 -3.92 -7.28
CA LEU A 396 -5.38 -3.73 -8.18
C LEU A 396 -6.70 -3.75 -7.41
N ALA A 397 -6.90 -4.72 -6.51
CA ALA A 397 -8.09 -4.80 -5.68
C ALA A 397 -8.22 -3.59 -4.72
N LEU A 398 -7.12 -3.15 -4.12
CA LEU A 398 -7.09 -1.90 -3.35
C LEU A 398 -7.45 -0.70 -4.23
N GLY A 399 -6.99 -0.67 -5.47
CA GLY A 399 -7.35 0.34 -6.45
C GLY A 399 -8.86 0.41 -6.72
N VAL A 400 -9.53 -0.74 -6.85
CA VAL A 400 -10.99 -0.82 -6.96
C VAL A 400 -11.66 -0.21 -5.73
N ILE A 401 -11.25 -0.60 -4.53
CA ILE A 401 -11.78 -0.07 -3.27
C ILE A 401 -11.62 1.46 -3.21
N ARG A 402 -10.44 1.98 -3.52
CA ARG A 402 -10.14 3.41 -3.49
C ARG A 402 -10.96 4.20 -4.52
N LEU A 403 -11.11 3.67 -5.74
CA LEU A 403 -11.93 4.30 -6.77
C LEU A 403 -13.37 4.47 -6.32
N ILE A 404 -13.92 3.48 -5.62
CA ILE A 404 -15.29 3.51 -5.09
C ILE A 404 -15.41 4.48 -3.91
N VAL A 405 -14.60 4.26 -2.88
CA VAL A 405 -14.71 4.97 -1.60
C VAL A 405 -14.32 6.45 -1.72
N GLU A 406 -13.14 6.74 -2.32
CA GLU A 406 -12.62 8.11 -2.40
C GLU A 406 -13.39 9.01 -3.39
N ASN A 407 -14.21 8.41 -4.25
CA ASN A 407 -15.12 9.11 -5.17
C ASN A 407 -16.58 9.10 -4.70
N ASN A 408 -16.84 8.51 -3.54
CA ASN A 408 -18.19 8.44 -2.98
C ASN A 408 -19.20 7.82 -3.96
N LYS A 409 -18.82 6.74 -4.65
CA LYS A 409 -19.65 6.05 -5.64
C LYS A 409 -20.20 4.74 -5.08
N GLU A 410 -21.34 4.34 -5.55
CA GLU A 410 -21.90 3.00 -5.32
C GLU A 410 -21.89 2.24 -6.64
N PHE A 411 -21.46 1.00 -6.61
CA PHE A 411 -21.46 0.10 -7.76
C PHE A 411 -21.96 -1.27 -7.32
N LYS A 412 -22.74 -1.92 -8.18
CA LYS A 412 -23.11 -3.33 -8.03
C LYS A 412 -21.93 -4.22 -8.42
N VAL A 413 -20.95 -4.30 -7.52
CA VAL A 413 -19.65 -4.94 -7.79
C VAL A 413 -19.79 -6.41 -8.18
N LYS A 414 -20.77 -7.14 -7.61
CA LYS A 414 -21.05 -8.54 -8.00
C LYS A 414 -21.53 -8.63 -9.45
N ASP A 415 -22.39 -7.71 -9.88
CA ASP A 415 -22.89 -7.70 -11.24
C ASP A 415 -21.77 -7.38 -12.23
N LEU A 416 -20.89 -6.42 -11.89
CA LEU A 416 -19.72 -6.09 -12.69
C LEU A 416 -18.75 -7.30 -12.81
N ILE A 417 -18.50 -8.01 -11.71
CA ILE A 417 -17.68 -9.24 -11.71
C ILE A 417 -18.33 -10.32 -12.58
N SER A 418 -19.64 -10.56 -12.43
CA SER A 418 -20.37 -11.56 -13.20
C SER A 418 -20.35 -11.24 -14.70
N TYR A 419 -20.55 -9.97 -15.03
CA TYR A 419 -20.46 -9.51 -16.41
C TYR A 419 -19.04 -9.67 -16.97
N ALA A 420 -18.01 -9.30 -16.22
CA ALA A 420 -16.64 -9.52 -16.64
C ALA A 420 -16.32 -11.01 -16.88
N ILE A 421 -16.83 -11.91 -16.03
CA ILE A 421 -16.70 -13.37 -16.22
C ILE A 421 -17.36 -13.81 -17.55
N SER A 422 -18.58 -13.30 -17.87
CA SER A 422 -19.26 -13.64 -19.13
C SER A 422 -18.47 -13.19 -20.34
N LEU A 423 -17.79 -12.01 -20.27
CA LEU A 423 -16.97 -11.51 -21.37
C LEU A 423 -15.77 -12.40 -21.70
N TYR A 424 -15.18 -13.05 -20.71
CA TYR A 424 -14.13 -14.05 -20.93
C TYR A 424 -14.69 -15.31 -21.60
N ARG A 425 -15.91 -15.75 -21.20
CA ARG A 425 -16.59 -16.88 -21.82
C ARG A 425 -16.98 -16.61 -23.28
N ASP A 426 -17.48 -15.40 -23.57
CA ASP A 426 -17.80 -14.96 -24.93
C ASP A 426 -16.58 -15.01 -25.90
N GLN A 427 -15.37 -14.89 -25.34
CA GLN A 427 -14.13 -15.03 -26.09
C GLN A 427 -13.56 -16.47 -26.08
N GLU A 428 -14.35 -17.45 -25.64
CA GLU A 428 -13.97 -18.87 -25.50
C GLU A 428 -12.74 -19.12 -24.62
N LEU A 429 -12.41 -18.17 -23.73
CA LEU A 429 -11.31 -18.29 -22.80
C LEU A 429 -11.73 -19.14 -21.59
N LYS A 430 -10.99 -20.23 -21.35
CA LYS A 430 -11.31 -21.17 -20.27
C LYS A 430 -10.95 -20.58 -18.90
N LEU A 431 -11.96 -20.20 -18.13
CA LEU A 431 -11.79 -19.91 -16.71
C LEU A 431 -12.02 -21.21 -15.92
N PHE A 432 -11.01 -21.66 -15.18
CA PHE A 432 -11.00 -22.95 -14.49
C PHE A 432 -11.64 -22.91 -13.09
N ASN A 433 -12.03 -21.71 -12.61
CA ASN A 433 -12.51 -21.53 -11.25
C ASN A 433 -14.04 -21.34 -11.23
N GLU A 434 -14.75 -22.37 -10.79
CA GLU A 434 -16.22 -22.35 -10.66
C GLU A 434 -16.69 -21.41 -9.52
N SER A 435 -15.87 -21.23 -8.50
CA SER A 435 -16.15 -20.34 -7.36
C SER A 435 -15.60 -18.92 -7.52
N LEU A 436 -15.19 -18.56 -8.72
CA LEU A 436 -14.49 -17.32 -9.05
C LEU A 436 -15.15 -16.07 -8.48
N GLN A 437 -16.46 -15.90 -8.69
CA GLN A 437 -17.19 -14.74 -8.19
C GLN A 437 -17.12 -14.62 -6.67
N LYS A 438 -17.33 -15.72 -5.95
CA LYS A 438 -17.29 -15.77 -4.49
C LYS A 438 -15.90 -15.46 -3.96
N GLU A 439 -14.88 -16.07 -4.54
CA GLU A 439 -13.48 -15.86 -4.13
C GLU A 439 -13.00 -14.44 -4.37
N LEU A 440 -13.32 -13.88 -5.55
CA LEU A 440 -12.94 -12.50 -5.85
C LEU A 440 -13.70 -11.51 -4.97
N THR A 441 -14.97 -11.78 -4.67
CA THR A 441 -15.75 -10.98 -3.71
C THR A 441 -15.10 -10.98 -2.33
N ASN A 442 -14.73 -12.15 -1.82
CA ASN A 442 -14.05 -12.27 -0.53
C ASN A 442 -12.68 -11.55 -0.54
N PHE A 443 -11.94 -11.67 -1.63
CA PHE A 443 -10.65 -11.00 -1.78
C PHE A 443 -10.79 -9.47 -1.76
N LEU A 444 -11.81 -8.92 -2.41
CA LEU A 444 -12.10 -7.48 -2.36
C LEU A 444 -12.52 -7.04 -0.95
N LEU A 445 -13.33 -7.83 -0.24
CA LEU A 445 -13.70 -7.54 1.15
C LEU A 445 -12.48 -7.51 2.07
N GLU A 446 -11.55 -8.47 1.91
CA GLU A 446 -10.27 -8.44 2.65
C GLU A 446 -9.42 -7.20 2.33
N ARG A 447 -9.48 -6.69 1.10
CA ARG A 447 -8.79 -5.42 0.75
C ARG A 447 -9.51 -4.20 1.32
N LEU A 448 -10.84 -4.24 1.43
CA LEU A 448 -11.60 -3.21 2.15
C LEU A 448 -11.22 -3.17 3.64
N LYS A 449 -11.12 -4.34 4.30
CA LYS A 449 -10.63 -4.44 5.68
C LYS A 449 -9.24 -3.80 5.83
N TYR A 450 -8.33 -4.15 4.94
CA TYR A 450 -6.99 -3.58 4.93
C TYR A 450 -7.03 -2.05 4.79
N TYR A 451 -7.80 -1.52 3.82
CA TYR A 451 -7.95 -0.09 3.60
C TYR A 451 -8.50 0.65 4.83
N MET A 452 -9.51 0.06 5.49
CA MET A 452 -10.09 0.64 6.70
C MET A 452 -9.10 0.64 7.88
N LYS A 453 -8.27 -0.40 8.03
CA LYS A 453 -7.18 -0.44 9.04
C LYS A 453 -6.15 0.66 8.80
N GLU A 454 -5.73 0.89 7.56
CA GLU A 454 -4.82 2.00 7.20
C GLU A 454 -5.43 3.37 7.53
N LYS A 455 -6.76 3.48 7.54
CA LYS A 455 -7.50 4.68 7.98
C LYS A 455 -7.76 4.72 9.50
N GLN A 456 -7.09 3.86 10.27
CA GLN A 456 -7.15 3.78 11.74
C GLN A 456 -8.56 3.51 12.29
N ILE A 457 -9.39 2.78 11.54
CA ILE A 457 -10.69 2.29 12.04
C ILE A 457 -10.44 1.04 12.89
N ARG A 458 -11.10 0.94 14.04
CA ARG A 458 -11.00 -0.20 14.95
C ARG A 458 -11.40 -1.52 14.27
N THR A 459 -10.70 -2.60 14.61
CA THR A 459 -10.88 -3.90 13.95
C THR A 459 -12.28 -4.48 14.17
N ASP A 460 -12.84 -4.34 15.36
CA ASP A 460 -14.20 -4.80 15.70
C ASP A 460 -15.27 -4.05 14.91
N ILE A 461 -15.12 -2.73 14.70
CA ILE A 461 -16.02 -1.93 13.86
C ILE A 461 -15.91 -2.36 12.39
N ILE A 462 -14.71 -2.67 11.92
CA ILE A 462 -14.48 -3.18 10.56
C ILE A 462 -15.23 -4.50 10.34
N GLU A 463 -15.08 -5.47 11.25
CA GLU A 463 -15.74 -6.77 11.16
C GLU A 463 -17.27 -6.62 11.24
N ALA A 464 -17.77 -5.80 12.17
CA ALA A 464 -19.18 -5.49 12.31
C ALA A 464 -19.78 -4.92 11.03
N SER A 465 -19.04 -4.02 10.36
CA SER A 465 -19.47 -3.34 9.13
C SER A 465 -19.57 -4.30 7.96
N ILE A 466 -18.58 -5.17 7.78
CA ILE A 466 -18.50 -6.09 6.65
C ILE A 466 -19.51 -7.22 6.79
N ASN A 467 -19.70 -7.74 7.99
CA ASN A 467 -20.67 -8.80 8.26
C ASN A 467 -22.13 -8.37 8.04
N SER A 468 -22.41 -7.06 8.08
CA SER A 468 -23.74 -6.51 7.90
C SER A 468 -24.17 -6.34 6.45
N TYR A 469 -23.19 -6.25 5.51
CA TYR A 469 -23.44 -5.87 4.12
C TYR A 469 -22.61 -6.71 3.14
N GLY A 470 -23.10 -6.84 1.92
CA GLY A 470 -22.33 -7.45 0.84
C GLY A 470 -21.41 -6.47 0.13
N ILE A 471 -20.58 -6.99 -0.78
CA ILE A 471 -19.59 -6.21 -1.56
C ILE A 471 -20.20 -5.05 -2.37
N ASP A 472 -21.50 -5.12 -2.70
CA ASP A 472 -22.19 -4.07 -3.46
C ASP A 472 -22.41 -2.77 -2.66
N HIS A 473 -22.03 -2.78 -1.38
CA HIS A 473 -22.21 -1.64 -0.48
C HIS A 473 -20.89 -1.13 0.09
N ILE A 474 -19.77 -1.26 -0.64
CA ILE A 474 -18.42 -0.87 -0.20
C ILE A 474 -18.38 0.54 0.41
N ASN A 475 -18.94 1.52 -0.27
CA ASN A 475 -18.95 2.91 0.18
C ASN A 475 -19.83 3.12 1.41
N LYS A 476 -20.99 2.46 1.46
CA LYS A 476 -21.92 2.48 2.59
C LYS A 476 -21.26 1.87 3.84
N ILE A 477 -20.61 0.70 3.69
CA ILE A 477 -19.84 0.04 4.75
C ILE A 477 -18.78 1.00 5.31
N TYR A 478 -17.98 1.59 4.42
CA TYR A 478 -16.90 2.49 4.82
C TYR A 478 -17.42 3.72 5.56
N LYS A 479 -18.44 4.40 5.03
CA LYS A 479 -19.02 5.59 5.67
C LYS A 479 -19.57 5.32 7.05
N LYS A 480 -20.37 4.24 7.19
CA LYS A 480 -20.92 3.85 8.50
C LYS A 480 -19.83 3.54 9.50
N ALA A 481 -18.79 2.80 9.07
CA ALA A 481 -17.65 2.47 9.92
C ALA A 481 -16.88 3.72 10.38
N VAL A 482 -16.60 4.66 9.47
CA VAL A 482 -15.89 5.91 9.81
C VAL A 482 -16.68 6.74 10.83
N ILE A 483 -17.98 6.91 10.61
CA ILE A 483 -18.84 7.72 11.49
C ILE A 483 -18.92 7.08 12.88
N LEU A 484 -19.12 5.75 12.95
CA LEU A 484 -19.15 5.04 14.23
C LEU A 484 -17.79 5.08 14.94
N ASN A 485 -16.68 4.89 14.21
CA ASN A 485 -15.34 4.96 14.77
C ASN A 485 -15.03 6.33 15.38
N ASN A 486 -15.51 7.40 14.78
CA ASN A 486 -15.35 8.76 15.30
C ASN A 486 -16.25 9.05 16.53
N LEU A 487 -17.31 8.29 16.69
CA LEU A 487 -18.29 8.50 17.77
C LEU A 487 -18.05 7.58 18.97
N ILE A 488 -17.43 6.41 18.76
CA ILE A 488 -17.35 5.34 19.77
C ILE A 488 -16.66 5.76 21.07
N ASN A 489 -15.75 6.70 21.00
CA ASN A 489 -15.05 7.25 22.17
C ASN A 489 -15.80 8.40 22.86
N LYS A 490 -16.90 8.85 22.27
CA LYS A 490 -17.78 9.88 22.85
C LYS A 490 -18.87 9.22 23.69
N GLU A 491 -19.47 9.97 24.59
CA GLU A 491 -20.54 9.49 25.47
C GLU A 491 -21.69 8.82 24.68
N ALA A 492 -22.16 9.46 23.62
CA ALA A 492 -23.22 8.92 22.77
C ALA A 492 -22.88 7.56 22.16
N GLY A 493 -21.63 7.31 21.74
CA GLY A 493 -21.19 6.02 21.19
C GLY A 493 -21.14 4.95 22.27
N LYS A 494 -20.62 5.26 23.44
CA LYS A 494 -20.61 4.36 24.61
C LYS A 494 -22.01 3.95 24.99
N ASP A 495 -22.96 4.90 24.99
CA ASP A 495 -24.36 4.67 25.33
C ASP A 495 -25.04 3.72 24.34
N ILE A 496 -24.81 3.89 23.04
CA ILE A 496 -25.32 2.99 22.00
C ILE A 496 -24.85 1.56 22.27
N ILE A 497 -23.53 1.39 22.46
CA ILE A 497 -22.94 0.05 22.64
C ILE A 497 -23.39 -0.59 23.95
N SER A 498 -23.39 0.16 25.06
CA SER A 498 -23.83 -0.36 26.36
C SER A 498 -25.29 -0.79 26.35
N SER A 499 -26.16 0.01 25.71
CA SER A 499 -27.59 -0.32 25.56
C SER A 499 -27.81 -1.61 24.77
N TYR A 500 -27.09 -1.75 23.64
CA TYR A 500 -27.14 -2.97 22.82
C TYR A 500 -26.63 -4.18 23.60
N LYS A 501 -25.43 -4.08 24.18
CA LYS A 501 -24.77 -5.21 24.91
C LYS A 501 -25.61 -5.70 26.08
N ARG A 502 -26.24 -4.79 26.83
CA ARG A 502 -27.12 -5.17 27.95
C ARG A 502 -28.30 -6.02 27.46
N ALA A 503 -28.93 -5.62 26.36
CA ALA A 503 -30.05 -6.35 25.75
C ALA A 503 -29.58 -7.71 25.16
N SER A 504 -28.50 -7.71 24.40
CA SER A 504 -27.95 -8.91 23.76
C SER A 504 -27.51 -9.96 24.80
N ASN A 505 -26.80 -9.55 25.85
CA ASN A 505 -26.34 -10.47 26.90
C ASN A 505 -27.50 -11.19 27.62
N ILE A 506 -28.60 -10.47 27.85
CA ILE A 506 -29.79 -11.08 28.47
C ILE A 506 -30.40 -12.10 27.49
N LEU A 507 -30.53 -11.74 26.22
CA LEU A 507 -31.05 -12.66 25.20
C LEU A 507 -30.17 -13.91 25.09
N ASP A 508 -28.85 -13.73 24.99
CA ASP A 508 -27.90 -14.86 24.87
C ASP A 508 -27.94 -15.78 26.08
N SER A 509 -28.06 -15.24 27.31
CA SER A 509 -28.15 -16.04 28.54
C SER A 509 -29.43 -16.86 28.62
N GLU A 510 -30.56 -16.28 28.18
CA GLU A 510 -31.87 -16.95 28.30
C GLU A 510 -32.16 -17.90 27.13
N LEU A 511 -31.54 -17.68 25.95
CA LEU A 511 -31.74 -18.55 24.79
C LEU A 511 -30.79 -19.77 24.79
N LYS A 512 -29.66 -19.72 25.49
CA LYS A 512 -28.69 -20.84 25.57
C LYS A 512 -29.28 -22.11 26.22
N ASP A 513 -30.18 -21.97 27.18
CA ASP A 513 -30.67 -23.07 27.97
C ASP A 513 -32.07 -23.58 27.59
N LYS A 514 -32.76 -22.95 26.63
CA LYS A 514 -34.17 -23.31 26.32
C LYS A 514 -34.44 -23.19 24.82
N GLN A 515 -35.14 -24.18 24.26
CA GLN A 515 -35.79 -24.11 22.95
C GLN A 515 -36.95 -23.08 22.95
N LEU A 516 -36.67 -21.82 23.29
CA LEU A 516 -37.66 -20.75 23.24
C LEU A 516 -37.61 -20.11 21.84
N GLU A 517 -38.58 -20.41 21.03
CA GLU A 517 -38.81 -19.69 19.77
C GLU A 517 -39.46 -18.34 20.06
N LEU A 518 -38.75 -17.26 19.70
CA LEU A 518 -39.24 -15.88 19.80
C LEU A 518 -39.85 -15.43 18.48
N SER A 519 -41.04 -14.83 18.52
CA SER A 519 -41.80 -14.40 17.33
C SER A 519 -41.32 -13.12 16.69
N ASN A 520 -40.40 -12.39 17.30
CA ASN A 520 -39.99 -11.01 16.90
C ASN A 520 -41.08 -9.94 17.02
N ALA A 521 -42.15 -10.20 17.72
CA ALA A 521 -43.26 -9.28 17.96
C ALA A 521 -43.69 -9.34 19.42
N ALA A 522 -43.43 -8.27 20.16
CA ALA A 522 -43.93 -8.17 21.53
C ALA A 522 -45.40 -7.72 21.52
N ASP A 523 -46.24 -8.41 22.30
CA ASP A 523 -47.68 -8.09 22.43
C ASP A 523 -47.90 -7.00 23.48
N PRO A 524 -48.39 -5.83 23.09
CA PRO A 524 -48.68 -4.74 24.04
C PRO A 524 -49.75 -5.05 25.07
N ALA A 525 -50.64 -6.05 24.82
CA ALA A 525 -51.68 -6.45 25.75
C ALA A 525 -51.11 -7.17 26.98
N ILE A 526 -49.91 -7.76 26.89
CA ILE A 526 -49.23 -8.49 27.98
C ILE A 526 -48.38 -7.56 28.86
N PHE A 527 -48.19 -6.31 28.48
CA PHE A 527 -47.34 -5.34 29.22
C PHE A 527 -47.93 -5.00 30.59
N LYS A 528 -47.10 -5.11 31.64
CA LYS A 528 -47.48 -4.80 33.01
C LYS A 528 -47.27 -3.35 33.42
N ASN A 529 -46.40 -2.64 32.70
CA ASN A 529 -46.06 -1.26 33.08
C ASN A 529 -45.79 -0.34 31.85
N ASN A 530 -45.70 0.97 32.15
CA ASN A 530 -45.49 1.96 31.11
C ASN A 530 -44.07 1.94 30.51
N PHE A 531 -43.07 1.38 31.18
CA PHE A 531 -41.69 1.33 30.67
C PHE A 531 -41.58 0.34 29.47
N GLU A 532 -42.32 -0.77 29.51
CA GLU A 532 -42.44 -1.70 28.39
C GLU A 532 -43.09 -1.02 27.17
N LYS A 533 -44.17 -0.30 27.38
CA LYS A 533 -44.89 0.47 26.35
C LYS A 533 -44.01 1.55 25.73
N ASN A 534 -43.27 2.29 26.56
CA ASN A 534 -42.35 3.35 26.11
C ASN A 534 -41.19 2.79 25.29
N LEU A 535 -40.62 1.66 25.70
CA LEU A 535 -39.56 1.01 24.94
C LEU A 535 -40.07 0.50 23.57
N LEU A 536 -41.23 -0.14 23.51
CA LEU A 536 -41.83 -0.57 22.25
C LEU A 536 -42.13 0.62 21.34
N LYS A 537 -42.68 1.71 21.86
CA LYS A 537 -42.91 2.93 21.10
C LYS A 537 -41.61 3.44 20.49
N LYS A 538 -40.53 3.49 21.26
CA LYS A 538 -39.21 3.94 20.78
C LYS A 538 -38.62 3.02 19.72
N ILE A 539 -38.73 1.70 19.88
CA ILE A 539 -38.33 0.70 18.87
C ILE A 539 -39.10 0.91 17.57
N ASN A 540 -40.40 1.14 17.63
CA ASN A 540 -41.23 1.35 16.46
C ASN A 540 -40.91 2.67 15.74
N GLU A 541 -40.59 3.73 16.48
CA GLU A 541 -40.10 5.01 15.91
C GLU A 541 -38.79 4.78 15.13
N LEU A 542 -37.84 4.05 15.71
CA LEU A 542 -36.56 3.71 15.06
C LEU A 542 -36.78 2.81 13.83
N ARG A 543 -37.61 1.79 13.94
CA ARG A 543 -37.95 0.91 12.79
C ARG A 543 -38.56 1.69 11.65
N LYS A 544 -39.52 2.60 11.95
CA LYS A 544 -40.13 3.48 10.95
C LYS A 544 -39.09 4.42 10.32
N TYR A 545 -38.17 4.96 11.12
CA TYR A 545 -37.07 5.77 10.63
C TYR A 545 -36.19 4.98 9.65
N PHE A 546 -35.71 3.78 10.03
CA PHE A 546 -34.85 2.95 9.18
C PHE A 546 -35.57 2.43 7.92
N ALA A 547 -36.88 2.17 8.00
CA ALA A 547 -37.67 1.77 6.83
C ALA A 547 -37.84 2.89 5.80
N ASN A 548 -37.84 4.15 6.24
CA ASN A 548 -38.04 5.32 5.40
C ASN A 548 -36.73 6.01 4.98
N ILE A 549 -35.56 5.47 5.33
CA ILE A 549 -34.26 5.99 4.89
C ILE A 549 -34.09 5.73 3.41
N ASN A 550 -34.14 6.80 2.61
CA ASN A 550 -33.86 6.81 1.17
C ASN A 550 -32.35 6.84 0.88
N LYS A 551 -31.98 6.80 -0.43
CA LYS A 551 -30.59 6.73 -0.93
C LYS A 551 -29.62 7.79 -0.38
N ASP A 552 -30.11 8.90 0.17
CA ASP A 552 -29.31 9.97 0.80
C ASP A 552 -29.22 9.80 2.32
N GLU A 553 -28.89 8.61 2.77
CA GLU A 553 -28.79 8.26 4.17
C GLU A 553 -27.85 9.20 4.95
N ASN A 554 -28.40 9.94 5.90
CA ASN A 554 -27.62 10.65 6.92
C ASN A 554 -27.22 9.68 8.03
N TYR A 555 -26.11 8.97 7.82
CA TYR A 555 -25.60 7.97 8.78
C TYR A 555 -25.32 8.54 10.17
N SER A 556 -24.94 9.82 10.26
CA SER A 556 -24.77 10.52 11.53
C SER A 556 -26.09 10.67 12.26
N GLN A 557 -27.16 11.03 11.56
CA GLN A 557 -28.50 11.15 12.15
C GLN A 557 -29.04 9.79 12.62
N SER A 558 -28.73 8.71 11.88
CA SER A 558 -29.08 7.35 12.31
C SER A 558 -28.46 7.01 13.66
N LEU A 559 -27.17 7.34 13.86
CA LEU A 559 -26.49 7.12 15.15
C LEU A 559 -27.07 8.02 16.26
N ILE A 560 -27.39 9.29 15.95
CA ILE A 560 -28.04 10.19 16.92
C ILE A 560 -29.40 9.62 17.35
N ASN A 561 -30.19 9.10 16.42
CA ASN A 561 -31.49 8.51 16.74
C ASN A 561 -31.35 7.24 17.60
N LEU A 562 -30.31 6.41 17.34
CA LEU A 562 -29.98 5.26 18.20
C LEU A 562 -29.55 5.73 19.60
N ALA A 563 -28.71 6.77 19.70
CA ALA A 563 -28.29 7.32 20.99
C ALA A 563 -29.48 7.86 21.80
N ASN A 564 -30.42 8.51 21.14
CA ASN A 564 -31.64 9.06 21.78
C ASN A 564 -32.60 7.97 22.32
N SER A 565 -32.36 6.69 22.03
CA SER A 565 -33.09 5.58 22.62
C SER A 565 -32.61 5.23 24.04
N LYS A 566 -31.44 5.73 24.46
CA LYS A 566 -30.79 5.44 25.74
C LYS A 566 -31.78 5.53 26.91
N LYS A 567 -32.49 6.68 27.02
CA LYS A 567 -33.40 6.93 28.15
C LYS A 567 -34.44 5.82 28.29
N ALA A 568 -35.13 5.49 27.22
CA ALA A 568 -36.19 4.47 27.25
C ALA A 568 -35.61 3.07 27.57
N ILE A 569 -34.40 2.76 27.10
CA ILE A 569 -33.74 1.50 27.37
C ILE A 569 -33.29 1.38 28.83
N PHE A 570 -32.69 2.44 29.38
CA PHE A 570 -32.26 2.47 30.78
C PHE A 570 -33.45 2.43 31.75
N GLU A 571 -34.49 3.25 31.51
CA GLU A 571 -35.73 3.22 32.31
C GLU A 571 -36.38 1.83 32.30
N PHE A 572 -36.39 1.14 31.17
CA PHE A 572 -36.85 -0.24 31.09
C PHE A 572 -36.01 -1.16 31.98
N PHE A 573 -34.69 -1.17 31.84
CA PHE A 573 -33.83 -2.06 32.62
C PHE A 573 -33.77 -1.77 34.11
N ASP A 574 -34.04 -0.53 34.52
CA ASP A 574 -34.03 -0.14 35.93
C ASP A 574 -35.36 -0.46 36.65
N ASN A 575 -36.46 -0.55 35.90
CA ASN A 575 -37.80 -0.73 36.47
C ASN A 575 -38.47 -2.04 36.05
N VAL A 576 -37.87 -2.82 35.12
CA VAL A 576 -38.49 -4.07 34.63
C VAL A 576 -37.54 -5.23 34.84
N LYS A 577 -37.93 -6.21 35.64
CA LYS A 577 -37.23 -7.49 35.81
C LYS A 577 -37.56 -8.37 34.60
N VAL A 578 -36.65 -8.53 33.63
CA VAL A 578 -36.88 -9.28 32.39
C VAL A 578 -37.26 -10.72 32.70
N ASN A 579 -36.56 -11.35 33.66
CA ASN A 579 -36.80 -12.75 34.09
C ASN A 579 -37.94 -12.78 35.07
N ASP A 580 -39.17 -12.71 34.58
CA ASP A 580 -40.41 -12.81 35.35
C ASP A 580 -40.74 -14.27 35.67
N GLU A 581 -41.50 -14.53 36.76
CA GLU A 581 -41.96 -15.88 37.11
C GLU A 581 -43.01 -16.40 36.12
N ASP A 582 -43.79 -15.50 35.56
CA ASP A 582 -44.74 -15.77 34.49
C ASP A 582 -44.02 -15.92 33.16
N LYS A 583 -44.19 -17.11 32.55
CA LYS A 583 -43.49 -17.50 31.32
C LYS A 583 -43.91 -16.64 30.11
N ASP A 584 -45.16 -16.25 30.04
CA ASP A 584 -45.68 -15.45 28.91
C ASP A 584 -45.14 -14.02 29.00
N ILE A 585 -45.08 -13.43 30.18
CA ILE A 585 -44.50 -12.13 30.41
C ILE A 585 -43.00 -12.12 30.15
N LYS A 586 -42.28 -13.13 30.63
CA LYS A 586 -40.87 -13.33 30.38
C LYS A 586 -40.59 -13.44 28.88
N LYS A 587 -41.34 -14.27 28.16
CA LYS A 587 -41.22 -14.43 26.72
C LYS A 587 -41.44 -13.08 25.99
N ASN A 588 -42.51 -12.39 26.34
CA ASN A 588 -42.85 -11.08 25.71
C ASN A 588 -41.77 -10.02 25.93
N ARG A 589 -41.13 -9.99 27.11
CA ARG A 589 -39.99 -9.11 27.40
C ARG A 589 -38.73 -9.46 26.59
N LEU A 590 -38.47 -10.77 26.42
CA LEU A 590 -37.36 -11.22 25.55
C LEU A 590 -37.63 -10.89 24.08
N GLU A 591 -38.86 -10.99 23.60
CA GLU A 591 -39.24 -10.54 22.25
C GLU A 591 -39.04 -9.03 22.06
N LEU A 592 -39.37 -8.22 23.09
CA LEU A 592 -39.11 -6.79 23.06
C LEU A 592 -37.60 -6.46 22.94
N LEU A 593 -36.75 -7.18 23.71
CA LEU A 593 -35.29 -7.01 23.62
C LEU A 593 -34.75 -7.49 22.27
N GLN A 594 -35.30 -8.57 21.71
CA GLN A 594 -34.91 -9.06 20.39
C GLN A 594 -35.28 -8.03 19.29
N MET A 595 -36.45 -7.42 19.40
CA MET A 595 -36.86 -6.31 18.52
C MET A 595 -35.89 -5.12 18.62
N LEU A 596 -35.42 -4.77 19.83
CA LEU A 596 -34.44 -3.72 20.06
C LEU A 596 -33.11 -4.03 19.35
N CYS A 597 -32.52 -5.21 19.61
CA CYS A 597 -31.26 -5.61 19.01
C CYS A 597 -31.33 -5.62 17.48
N LYS A 598 -32.38 -6.21 16.89
CA LYS A 598 -32.58 -6.20 15.43
C LYS A 598 -32.73 -4.77 14.85
N THR A 599 -33.30 -3.86 15.63
CA THR A 599 -33.44 -2.46 15.20
C THR A 599 -32.08 -1.76 15.16
N PHE A 600 -31.20 -2.03 16.12
CA PHE A 600 -29.82 -1.53 16.11
C PHE A 600 -29.02 -2.12 14.96
N ASP A 601 -29.17 -3.43 14.70
CA ASP A 601 -28.47 -4.13 13.62
C ASP A 601 -28.86 -3.64 12.21
N ASN A 602 -29.92 -2.85 12.06
CA ASN A 602 -30.21 -2.11 10.83
C ASN A 602 -29.13 -1.07 10.47
N TYR A 603 -28.36 -0.61 11.44
CA TYR A 603 -27.22 0.28 11.18
C TYR A 603 -25.96 -0.52 10.84
N ILE A 604 -25.56 -1.41 11.75
CA ILE A 604 -24.36 -2.26 11.67
C ILE A 604 -24.51 -3.43 12.63
N ASN A 605 -23.77 -4.53 12.47
CA ASN A 605 -23.82 -5.65 13.41
C ASN A 605 -23.12 -5.30 14.73
N PHE A 606 -23.89 -4.75 15.69
CA PHE A 606 -23.37 -4.34 17.00
C PHE A 606 -22.88 -5.49 17.88
N SER A 607 -23.30 -6.75 17.60
CA SER A 607 -22.84 -7.90 18.38
C SER A 607 -21.33 -8.11 18.31
N SER A 608 -20.73 -7.74 17.19
CA SER A 608 -19.28 -7.88 16.93
C SER A 608 -18.43 -6.74 17.55
N ILE A 609 -19.02 -5.71 18.14
CA ILE A 609 -18.28 -4.56 18.70
C ILE A 609 -17.89 -4.82 20.15
N GLU A 610 -16.63 -4.61 20.50
CA GLU A 610 -16.10 -4.77 21.84
C GLU A 610 -16.27 -3.50 22.68
N MET A 611 -16.59 -3.66 23.98
CA MET A 611 -16.52 -2.56 24.94
C MET A 611 -15.08 -2.50 25.49
N ASN A 612 -14.39 -1.41 25.24
CA ASN A 612 -13.11 -1.09 25.89
C ASN A 612 -13.37 -0.30 27.17
#